data_d8437ccc7f95de7176043f322f82401f
#
_entry.id   d8437ccc7f95de7176043f322f82401f
#
_cell.length_a   1.000
_cell.length_b   1.000
_cell.length_c   1.000
_cell.angle_alpha   90.00
_cell.angle_beta   90.00
_cell.angle_gamma   90.00
#
_symmetry.space_group_name_H-M   'P 1'
#
loop_
_entity.id
_entity.type
_entity.pdbx_description
1 polymer ?
#
loop_
_entity_poly.entity_id
_entity_poly.type
_entity_poly.pdbx_seq_one_letter_code
_entity_poly.pdbx_strand_id
1 'polypeptide(L)'
;MSARRQCGYRLIAVLGLACLSLSATAGVEHESLPPDYPDSLERELAALQAKIATQGVRLDRLIAGAELYLDIADDLFEEDTQKRLAYEAAAEMARRALLMEERNAQAHFLYAAARGSAERLKGIANAGLVLGEIKEHVRRAIELDPGHAQALQMMGGLYAELPWLLGGSEKEAESYLRRAIAADGRYTNAHLILARLLIKQGRSGEARAHLDAVLQVEHPHYPYAWKRRFRPEAERLLKALLSS
;
A
#
# COMPACT_ATOMS: atom_id res chain seq x y z
N MET A 1 67.29 -4.23 -47.52
CA MET A 1 67.27 -5.68 -47.42
C MET A 1 67.11 -6.08 -45.96
N SER A 2 66.07 -6.87 -45.71
CA SER A 2 65.85 -7.82 -44.58
C SER A 2 65.98 -7.29 -43.15
N ALA A 3 64.95 -6.88 -42.52
CA ALA A 3 63.96 -7.60 -41.73
C ALA A 3 64.48 -8.72 -40.78
N ARG A 4 64.41 -8.53 -39.50
CA ARG A 4 64.05 -9.61 -38.56
C ARG A 4 63.33 -9.04 -37.35
N ARG A 5 62.15 -9.58 -37.19
CA ARG A 5 61.24 -9.42 -36.01
C ARG A 5 61.88 -10.03 -34.80
N GLN A 6 61.78 -9.36 -33.65
CA GLN A 6 61.85 -10.05 -32.36
C GLN A 6 60.60 -9.73 -31.58
N CYS A 7 59.92 -10.80 -31.31
CA CYS A 7 58.70 -10.89 -30.52
C CYS A 7 59.08 -10.76 -29.03
N GLY A 8 58.62 -9.73 -28.37
CA GLY A 8 58.78 -9.56 -26.93
C GLY A 8 57.45 -9.69 -26.25
N TYR A 9 57.21 -10.82 -25.58
CA TYR A 9 56.08 -11.02 -24.69
C TYR A 9 56.23 -10.11 -23.49
N ARG A 10 55.38 -9.09 -23.40
CA ARG A 10 55.16 -8.33 -22.18
C ARG A 10 53.91 -8.89 -21.47
N LEU A 11 54.15 -9.46 -20.29
CA LEU A 11 53.10 -9.76 -19.29
C LEU A 11 52.23 -8.53 -19.08
N ILE A 12 50.95 -8.62 -19.45
CA ILE A 12 49.97 -7.67 -19.06
C ILE A 12 49.32 -8.23 -17.80
N ALA A 13 49.60 -7.59 -16.66
CA ALA A 13 48.93 -7.81 -15.41
C ALA A 13 47.44 -7.56 -15.60
N VAL A 14 46.62 -8.59 -15.36
CA VAL A 14 45.18 -8.52 -15.32
C VAL A 14 44.80 -7.76 -14.05
N LEU A 15 44.58 -6.48 -14.15
CA LEU A 15 43.87 -5.70 -13.14
C LEU A 15 42.40 -6.13 -13.21
N GLY A 16 41.98 -6.95 -12.25
CA GLY A 16 40.57 -7.24 -12.02
C GLY A 16 39.82 -5.97 -11.70
N LEU A 17 39.08 -5.44 -12.69
CA LEU A 17 37.97 -4.53 -12.42
C LEU A 17 36.88 -5.35 -11.73
N ALA A 18 36.86 -5.27 -10.40
CA ALA A 18 35.67 -5.61 -9.65
C ALA A 18 34.58 -4.62 -10.06
N CYS A 19 33.69 -5.05 -10.96
CA CYS A 19 32.40 -4.41 -11.12
C CYS A 19 31.65 -4.54 -9.79
N LEU A 20 31.84 -3.55 -8.93
CA LEU A 20 30.91 -3.26 -7.88
C LEU A 20 29.61 -2.83 -8.56
N SER A 21 28.73 -3.81 -8.80
CA SER A 21 27.32 -3.55 -9.00
C SER A 21 26.83 -2.88 -7.72
N LEU A 22 26.84 -1.55 -7.71
CA LEU A 22 26.00 -0.80 -6.79
C LEU A 22 24.54 -1.15 -7.19
N SER A 23 24.04 -2.19 -6.57
CA SER A 23 22.61 -2.33 -6.36
C SER A 23 22.25 -1.15 -5.47
N ALA A 24 21.82 -0.07 -6.08
CA ALA A 24 21.09 0.97 -5.41
C ALA A 24 19.76 0.33 -4.96
N THR A 25 19.80 -0.41 -3.87
CA THR A 25 18.67 -0.50 -2.98
C THR A 25 18.54 0.92 -2.46
N ALA A 26 17.66 1.70 -3.08
CA ALA A 26 17.09 2.86 -2.44
C ALA A 26 16.45 2.30 -1.16
N GLY A 27 17.23 2.30 -0.08
CA GLY A 27 16.71 2.17 1.26
C GLY A 27 15.73 3.32 1.39
N VAL A 28 14.45 3.00 1.38
CA VAL A 28 13.44 3.91 1.88
C VAL A 28 13.85 4.10 3.35
N GLU A 29 14.57 5.18 3.62
CA GLU A 29 14.79 5.63 4.98
C GLU A 29 13.41 5.76 5.58
N HIS A 30 13.11 4.92 6.56
CA HIS A 30 11.89 5.02 7.34
C HIS A 30 11.99 6.30 8.16
N GLU A 31 11.62 7.38 7.52
CA GLU A 31 11.48 8.66 8.18
C GLU A 31 10.42 8.49 9.26
N SER A 32 10.83 8.66 10.51
CA SER A 32 9.89 8.69 11.62
C SER A 32 8.86 9.78 11.32
N LEU A 33 7.58 9.50 11.57
CA LEU A 33 6.54 10.51 11.37
C LEU A 33 6.96 11.83 12.00
N PRO A 34 6.68 12.98 11.35
CA PRO A 34 6.93 14.29 11.93
C PRO A 34 6.36 14.39 13.35
N PRO A 35 7.01 15.13 14.26
CA PRO A 35 6.55 15.24 15.65
C PRO A 35 5.12 15.78 15.79
N ASP A 36 4.66 16.53 14.80
CA ASP A 36 3.33 17.12 14.70
C ASP A 36 2.42 16.39 13.70
N TYR A 37 2.71 15.14 13.37
CA TYR A 37 1.79 14.28 12.62
C TYR A 37 0.57 13.92 13.50
N PRO A 38 -0.66 13.98 13.00
CA PRO A 38 -1.08 14.19 11.60
C PRO A 38 -1.29 15.64 11.17
N ASP A 39 -1.09 16.64 12.04
CA ASP A 39 -1.33 18.07 11.70
C ASP A 39 -0.38 18.57 10.59
N SER A 40 0.78 17.94 10.38
CA SER A 40 1.69 18.24 9.27
C SER A 40 1.07 18.03 7.90
N LEU A 41 0.09 17.12 7.76
CA LEU A 41 -0.50 16.74 6.48
C LEU A 41 -1.15 17.93 5.74
N GLU A 42 -1.79 18.84 6.45
CA GLU A 42 -2.38 20.03 5.81
C GLU A 42 -1.31 20.95 5.21
N ARG A 43 -0.17 21.11 5.89
CA ARG A 43 0.94 21.92 5.36
C ARG A 43 1.60 21.25 4.15
N GLU A 44 1.75 19.93 4.19
CA GLU A 44 2.27 19.15 3.07
C GLU A 44 1.37 19.26 1.85
N LEU A 45 0.04 19.17 2.05
CA LEU A 45 -0.95 19.36 1.00
C LEU A 45 -0.88 20.78 0.41
N ALA A 46 -0.81 21.82 1.26
CA ALA A 46 -0.70 23.19 0.81
C ALA A 46 0.60 23.42 0.00
N ALA A 47 1.72 22.85 0.44
CA ALA A 47 3.00 22.93 -0.28
C ALA A 47 2.91 22.21 -1.65
N LEU A 48 2.25 21.05 -1.72
CA LEU A 48 2.03 20.33 -2.98
C LEU A 48 1.14 21.13 -3.94
N GLN A 49 0.05 21.71 -3.43
CA GLN A 49 -0.85 22.56 -4.22
C GLN A 49 -0.12 23.80 -4.79
N ALA A 50 0.74 24.44 -3.98
CA ALA A 50 1.58 25.54 -4.45
C ALA A 50 2.56 25.09 -5.56
N LYS A 51 3.16 23.90 -5.44
CA LYS A 51 4.01 23.33 -6.49
C LYS A 51 3.21 23.05 -7.77
N ILE A 52 1.99 22.54 -7.66
CA ILE A 52 1.11 22.31 -8.81
C ILE A 52 0.75 23.65 -9.50
N ALA A 53 0.42 24.68 -8.71
CA ALA A 53 0.07 25.99 -9.23
C ALA A 53 1.24 26.70 -9.96
N THR A 54 2.45 26.57 -9.44
CA THR A 54 3.62 27.29 -9.98
C THR A 54 4.39 26.52 -11.05
N GLN A 55 4.40 25.20 -10.98
CA GLN A 55 5.21 24.33 -11.84
C GLN A 55 4.36 23.39 -12.72
N GLY A 56 3.04 23.53 -12.66
CA GLY A 56 2.09 22.75 -13.45
C GLY A 56 1.75 21.36 -12.86
N VAL A 57 0.77 20.76 -13.49
CA VAL A 57 0.28 19.41 -13.16
C VAL A 57 1.24 18.37 -13.72
N ARG A 58 1.61 17.39 -12.89
CA ARG A 58 2.44 16.24 -13.25
C ARG A 58 1.88 14.98 -12.60
N LEU A 59 2.17 13.82 -13.19
CA LEU A 59 1.70 12.53 -12.70
C LEU A 59 2.11 12.27 -11.24
N ASP A 60 3.40 12.45 -10.94
CA ASP A 60 3.95 12.27 -9.59
C ASP A 60 3.24 13.15 -8.54
N ARG A 61 2.87 14.37 -8.89
CA ARG A 61 2.15 15.29 -8.01
C ARG A 61 0.68 14.90 -7.81
N LEU A 62 0.06 14.34 -8.83
CA LEU A 62 -1.32 13.83 -8.71
C LEU A 62 -1.37 12.59 -7.83
N ILE A 63 -0.41 11.68 -7.96
CA ILE A 63 -0.27 10.50 -7.10
C ILE A 63 -0.05 10.94 -5.64
N ALA A 64 0.95 11.79 -5.39
CA ALA A 64 1.23 12.32 -4.05
C ALA A 64 0.02 13.07 -3.45
N GLY A 65 -0.72 13.81 -4.27
CA GLY A 65 -1.94 14.49 -3.82
C GLY A 65 -3.05 13.52 -3.42
N ALA A 66 -3.22 12.43 -4.17
CA ALA A 66 -4.19 11.40 -3.83
C ALA A 66 -3.81 10.68 -2.52
N GLU A 67 -2.54 10.37 -2.31
CA GLU A 67 -2.02 9.78 -1.08
C GLU A 67 -2.24 10.71 0.12
N LEU A 68 -1.83 11.98 0.03
CA LEU A 68 -2.02 12.95 1.10
C LEU A 68 -3.50 13.14 1.47
N TYR A 69 -4.41 13.19 0.50
CA TYR A 69 -5.83 13.30 0.80
C TYR A 69 -6.39 12.03 1.47
N LEU A 70 -5.87 10.84 1.15
CA LEU A 70 -6.21 9.59 1.85
C LEU A 70 -5.72 9.63 3.30
N ASP A 71 -4.46 10.05 3.52
CA ASP A 71 -3.88 10.15 4.85
C ASP A 71 -4.63 11.21 5.71
N ILE A 72 -4.97 12.36 5.13
CA ILE A 72 -5.80 13.39 5.79
C ILE A 72 -7.16 12.81 6.20
N ALA A 73 -7.81 12.06 5.31
CA ALA A 73 -9.09 11.44 5.62
C ALA A 73 -8.99 10.37 6.72
N ASP A 74 -7.94 9.56 6.69
CA ASP A 74 -7.77 8.43 7.59
C ASP A 74 -7.23 8.82 8.96
N ASP A 75 -6.30 9.77 9.01
CA ASP A 75 -5.48 10.03 10.19
C ASP A 75 -5.75 11.40 10.85
N LEU A 76 -6.19 12.41 10.08
CA LEU A 76 -6.40 13.78 10.60
C LEU A 76 -7.88 14.05 10.94
N PHE A 77 -8.79 13.74 10.03
CA PHE A 77 -10.20 14.06 10.22
C PHE A 77 -10.93 13.00 11.06
N GLU A 78 -11.84 13.46 11.94
CA GLU A 78 -12.72 12.58 12.69
C GLU A 78 -14.16 12.58 12.13
N GLU A 79 -14.62 13.73 11.61
CA GLU A 79 -15.97 13.92 11.08
C GLU A 79 -16.17 13.25 9.72
N ASP A 80 -17.20 12.43 9.58
CA ASP A 80 -17.50 11.68 8.35
C ASP A 80 -17.65 12.57 7.12
N THR A 81 -18.18 13.79 7.28
CA THR A 81 -18.31 14.75 6.16
C THR A 81 -16.95 15.21 5.67
N GLN A 82 -16.04 15.55 6.58
CA GLN A 82 -14.67 15.97 6.22
C GLN A 82 -13.89 14.82 5.60
N LYS A 83 -13.96 13.62 6.20
CA LYS A 83 -13.38 12.39 5.62
C LYS A 83 -13.86 12.16 4.20
N ARG A 84 -15.18 12.21 3.99
CA ARG A 84 -15.77 11.99 2.67
C ARG A 84 -15.26 12.99 1.63
N LEU A 85 -15.20 14.27 1.98
CA LEU A 85 -14.67 15.30 1.06
C LEU A 85 -13.20 15.07 0.71
N ALA A 86 -12.39 14.67 1.68
CA ALA A 86 -10.99 14.34 1.43
C ALA A 86 -10.85 13.09 0.55
N TYR A 87 -11.63 12.02 0.79
CA TYR A 87 -11.66 10.85 -0.10
C TYR A 87 -12.13 11.21 -1.52
N GLU A 88 -13.13 12.06 -1.68
CA GLU A 88 -13.58 12.53 -3.01
C GLU A 88 -12.46 13.31 -3.72
N ALA A 89 -11.72 14.16 -2.99
CA ALA A 89 -10.55 14.86 -3.54
C ALA A 89 -9.43 13.89 -3.94
N ALA A 90 -9.14 12.86 -3.11
CA ALA A 90 -8.19 11.81 -3.43
C ALA A 90 -8.58 11.06 -4.71
N ALA A 91 -9.86 10.67 -4.83
CA ALA A 91 -10.38 9.98 -6.02
C ALA A 91 -10.26 10.85 -7.28
N GLU A 92 -10.49 12.16 -7.19
CA GLU A 92 -10.33 13.08 -8.32
C GLU A 92 -8.86 13.22 -8.73
N MET A 93 -7.93 13.33 -7.78
CA MET A 93 -6.49 13.35 -8.08
C MET A 93 -6.04 12.06 -8.77
N ALA A 94 -6.44 10.90 -8.25
CA ALA A 94 -6.13 9.60 -8.85
C ALA A 94 -6.76 9.44 -10.24
N ARG A 95 -8.01 9.89 -10.44
CA ARG A 95 -8.67 9.91 -11.75
C ARG A 95 -7.90 10.76 -12.77
N ARG A 96 -7.42 11.94 -12.35
CA ARG A 96 -6.58 12.79 -13.21
C ARG A 96 -5.23 12.14 -13.54
N ALA A 97 -4.65 11.41 -12.59
CA ALA A 97 -3.43 10.63 -12.85
C ALA A 97 -3.68 9.55 -13.91
N LEU A 98 -4.81 8.84 -13.85
CA LEU A 98 -5.22 7.84 -14.85
C LEU A 98 -5.48 8.44 -16.24
N LEU A 99 -5.95 9.69 -16.33
CA LEU A 99 -6.06 10.41 -17.61
C LEU A 99 -4.70 10.74 -18.24
N MET A 100 -3.64 10.88 -17.43
CA MET A 100 -2.28 11.09 -17.92
C MET A 100 -1.58 9.78 -18.26
N GLU A 101 -1.78 8.75 -17.42
CA GLU A 101 -1.18 7.42 -17.58
C GLU A 101 -2.16 6.35 -17.13
N GLU A 102 -2.97 5.84 -18.07
CA GLU A 102 -3.97 4.79 -17.81
C GLU A 102 -3.33 3.49 -17.25
N ARG A 103 -2.07 3.20 -17.58
CA ARG A 103 -1.37 1.99 -17.13
C ARG A 103 -0.57 2.20 -15.83
N ASN A 104 -1.04 3.02 -14.93
CA ASN A 104 -0.40 3.29 -13.65
C ASN A 104 -1.07 2.50 -12.52
N ALA A 105 -0.38 1.50 -11.98
CA ALA A 105 -0.90 0.61 -10.93
C ALA A 105 -1.31 1.37 -9.66
N GLN A 106 -0.46 2.31 -9.20
CA GLN A 106 -0.72 3.10 -8.00
C GLN A 106 -1.95 4.00 -8.18
N ALA A 107 -2.12 4.63 -9.34
CA ALA A 107 -3.29 5.47 -9.62
C ALA A 107 -4.59 4.66 -9.61
N HIS A 108 -4.58 3.44 -10.17
CA HIS A 108 -5.74 2.54 -10.10
C HIS A 108 -6.07 2.16 -8.66
N PHE A 109 -5.07 1.80 -7.86
CA PHE A 109 -5.28 1.47 -6.44
C PHE A 109 -5.83 2.68 -5.68
N LEU A 110 -5.20 3.85 -5.79
CA LEU A 110 -5.62 5.07 -5.09
C LEU A 110 -7.04 5.49 -5.45
N TYR A 111 -7.40 5.39 -6.72
CA TYR A 111 -8.77 5.66 -7.16
C TYR A 111 -9.78 4.71 -6.49
N ALA A 112 -9.49 3.41 -6.51
CA ALA A 112 -10.37 2.41 -5.90
C ALA A 112 -10.51 2.61 -4.37
N ALA A 113 -9.40 2.86 -3.67
CA ALA A 113 -9.37 3.08 -2.23
C ALA A 113 -10.18 4.32 -1.84
N ALA A 114 -9.92 5.44 -2.51
CA ALA A 114 -10.57 6.71 -2.24
C ALA A 114 -12.08 6.67 -2.58
N ARG A 115 -12.41 6.17 -3.78
CA ARG A 115 -13.79 6.03 -4.23
C ARG A 115 -14.61 5.12 -3.32
N GLY A 116 -14.04 3.96 -2.96
CA GLY A 116 -14.69 3.00 -2.06
C GLY A 116 -14.94 3.57 -0.67
N SER A 117 -13.97 4.29 -0.11
CA SER A 117 -14.09 4.93 1.20
C SER A 117 -15.14 6.06 1.19
N ALA A 118 -15.15 6.91 0.17
CA ALA A 118 -16.14 7.97 0.04
C ALA A 118 -17.58 7.43 -0.05
N GLU A 119 -17.81 6.42 -0.89
CA GLU A 119 -19.15 5.85 -1.06
C GLU A 119 -19.60 5.03 0.16
N ARG A 120 -18.68 4.40 0.88
CA ARG A 120 -18.99 3.72 2.14
C ARG A 120 -19.51 4.69 3.20
N LEU A 121 -18.96 5.89 3.28
CA LEU A 121 -19.45 6.95 4.19
C LEU A 121 -20.84 7.47 3.80
N LYS A 122 -21.22 7.36 2.52
CA LYS A 122 -22.60 7.68 2.05
C LYS A 122 -23.59 6.55 2.39
N GLY A 123 -23.12 5.37 2.77
CA GLY A 123 -23.90 4.23 3.18
C GLY A 123 -23.66 2.97 2.36
N ILE A 124 -24.09 1.81 2.88
CA ILE A 124 -23.83 0.49 2.30
C ILE A 124 -24.43 0.36 0.88
N ALA A 125 -25.59 0.95 0.63
CA ALA A 125 -26.21 0.91 -0.70
C ALA A 125 -25.34 1.60 -1.76
N ASN A 126 -24.78 2.75 -1.44
CA ASN A 126 -23.86 3.49 -2.34
C ASN A 126 -22.56 2.69 -2.58
N ALA A 127 -21.98 2.14 -1.52
CA ALA A 127 -20.80 1.27 -1.65
C ALA A 127 -21.09 0.06 -2.57
N GLY A 128 -22.28 -0.53 -2.48
CA GLY A 128 -22.71 -1.63 -3.35
C GLY A 128 -22.78 -1.23 -4.82
N LEU A 129 -23.21 -0.02 -5.15
CA LEU A 129 -23.34 0.47 -6.53
C LEU A 129 -21.96 0.59 -7.23
N VAL A 130 -20.92 0.93 -6.50
CA VAL A 130 -19.56 1.12 -7.05
C VAL A 130 -18.64 -0.09 -6.87
N LEU A 131 -19.12 -1.16 -6.23
CA LEU A 131 -18.30 -2.32 -5.91
C LEU A 131 -17.64 -2.96 -7.14
N GLY A 132 -18.38 -3.04 -8.25
CA GLY A 132 -17.87 -3.57 -9.51
C GLY A 132 -16.71 -2.71 -10.06
N GLU A 133 -16.88 -1.40 -10.08
CA GLU A 133 -15.88 -0.42 -10.49
C GLU A 133 -14.61 -0.53 -9.59
N ILE A 134 -14.79 -0.59 -8.27
CA ILE A 134 -13.69 -0.72 -7.32
C ILE A 134 -12.91 -2.00 -7.57
N LYS A 135 -13.60 -3.14 -7.67
CA LYS A 135 -12.95 -4.44 -7.95
C LYS A 135 -12.16 -4.43 -9.26
N GLU A 136 -12.69 -3.78 -10.29
CA GLU A 136 -12.02 -3.66 -11.59
C GLU A 136 -10.73 -2.85 -11.48
N HIS A 137 -10.76 -1.69 -10.82
CA HIS A 137 -9.56 -0.88 -10.63
C HIS A 137 -8.51 -1.59 -9.76
N VAL A 138 -8.92 -2.26 -8.68
CA VAL A 138 -7.98 -3.07 -7.85
C VAL A 138 -7.39 -4.23 -8.67
N ARG A 139 -8.21 -4.92 -9.48
CA ARG A 139 -7.73 -5.98 -10.37
C ARG A 139 -6.71 -5.43 -11.36
N ARG A 140 -7.00 -4.27 -11.96
CA ARG A 140 -6.09 -3.62 -12.91
C ARG A 140 -4.77 -3.21 -12.27
N ALA A 141 -4.79 -2.69 -11.04
CA ALA A 141 -3.58 -2.42 -10.28
C ALA A 141 -2.70 -3.67 -10.10
N ILE A 142 -3.32 -4.81 -9.74
CA ILE A 142 -2.62 -6.09 -9.56
C ILE A 142 -2.11 -6.67 -10.90
N GLU A 143 -2.81 -6.45 -12.01
CA GLU A 143 -2.34 -6.86 -13.33
C GLU A 143 -1.12 -6.08 -13.80
N LEU A 144 -1.10 -4.77 -13.53
CA LEU A 144 -0.01 -3.89 -13.88
C LEU A 144 1.20 -4.09 -12.97
N ASP A 145 0.97 -4.35 -11.69
CA ASP A 145 1.98 -4.68 -10.68
C ASP A 145 1.51 -5.86 -9.81
N PRO A 146 1.89 -7.11 -10.14
CA PRO A 146 1.51 -8.29 -9.37
C PRO A 146 2.03 -8.32 -7.92
N GLY A 147 3.01 -7.45 -7.59
CA GLY A 147 3.58 -7.26 -6.25
C GLY A 147 2.98 -6.08 -5.49
N HIS A 148 1.96 -5.42 -6.01
CA HIS A 148 1.33 -4.25 -5.38
C HIS A 148 0.62 -4.64 -4.08
N ALA A 149 1.33 -4.56 -2.95
CA ALA A 149 0.87 -5.08 -1.66
C ALA A 149 -0.45 -4.45 -1.19
N GLN A 150 -0.64 -3.14 -1.39
CA GLN A 150 -1.88 -2.43 -1.03
C GLN A 150 -3.09 -2.94 -1.83
N ALA A 151 -2.94 -3.10 -3.14
CA ALA A 151 -4.01 -3.60 -4.00
C ALA A 151 -4.35 -5.08 -3.67
N LEU A 152 -3.33 -5.90 -3.42
CA LEU A 152 -3.51 -7.28 -2.96
C LEU A 152 -4.25 -7.34 -1.62
N GLN A 153 -3.84 -6.51 -0.64
CA GLN A 153 -4.54 -6.42 0.65
C GLN A 153 -5.99 -5.96 0.47
N MET A 154 -6.24 -4.94 -0.34
CA MET A 154 -7.58 -4.43 -0.60
C MET A 154 -8.47 -5.51 -1.24
N MET A 155 -7.97 -6.23 -2.25
CA MET A 155 -8.71 -7.33 -2.87
C MET A 155 -9.03 -8.43 -1.86
N GLY A 156 -8.04 -8.81 -1.03
CA GLY A 156 -8.23 -9.79 0.05
C GLY A 156 -9.28 -9.35 1.06
N GLY A 157 -9.25 -8.08 1.48
CA GLY A 157 -10.27 -7.48 2.37
C GLY A 157 -11.67 -7.52 1.77
N LEU A 158 -11.82 -7.16 0.49
CA LEU A 158 -13.10 -7.22 -0.21
C LEU A 158 -13.66 -8.65 -0.23
N TYR A 159 -12.83 -9.66 -0.53
CA TYR A 159 -13.28 -11.07 -0.50
C TYR A 159 -13.62 -11.56 0.91
N ALA A 160 -12.93 -11.05 1.95
CA ALA A 160 -13.18 -11.44 3.33
C ALA A 160 -14.48 -10.86 3.92
N GLU A 161 -14.81 -9.61 3.53
CA GLU A 161 -15.93 -8.86 4.11
C GLU A 161 -17.25 -9.05 3.36
N LEU A 162 -17.21 -9.33 2.06
CA LEU A 162 -18.42 -9.50 1.27
C LEU A 162 -19.12 -10.82 1.59
N PRO A 163 -20.46 -10.84 1.66
CA PRO A 163 -21.22 -12.06 1.62
C PRO A 163 -20.95 -12.87 0.35
N TRP A 164 -21.05 -14.21 0.41
CA TRP A 164 -20.82 -15.07 -0.74
C TRP A 164 -21.71 -14.72 -1.96
N LEU A 165 -22.94 -14.28 -1.71
CA LEU A 165 -23.88 -13.83 -2.75
C LEU A 165 -23.39 -12.57 -3.50
N LEU A 166 -22.53 -11.77 -2.88
CA LEU A 166 -21.91 -10.59 -3.48
C LEU A 166 -20.47 -10.86 -3.93
N GLY A 167 -20.11 -12.14 -4.04
CA GLY A 167 -18.81 -12.59 -4.51
C GLY A 167 -17.72 -12.61 -3.44
N GLY A 168 -18.10 -12.69 -2.15
CA GLY A 168 -17.17 -12.98 -1.06
C GLY A 168 -16.66 -14.42 -1.14
N SER A 169 -15.40 -14.63 -0.73
CA SER A 169 -14.74 -15.94 -0.76
C SER A 169 -13.59 -15.96 0.24
N GLU A 170 -13.73 -16.76 1.27
CA GLU A 170 -12.67 -16.92 2.27
C GLU A 170 -11.36 -17.46 1.66
N LYS A 171 -11.47 -18.36 0.68
CA LYS A 171 -10.32 -18.92 -0.04
C LYS A 171 -9.57 -17.85 -0.83
N GLU A 172 -10.29 -17.02 -1.59
CA GLU A 172 -9.69 -15.93 -2.35
C GLU A 172 -9.12 -14.85 -1.40
N ALA A 173 -9.84 -14.52 -0.32
CA ALA A 173 -9.37 -13.62 0.71
C ALA A 173 -8.02 -14.06 1.27
N GLU A 174 -7.91 -15.32 1.72
CA GLU A 174 -6.65 -15.88 2.23
C GLU A 174 -5.53 -15.82 1.18
N SER A 175 -5.82 -16.19 -0.06
CA SER A 175 -4.84 -16.18 -1.16
C SER A 175 -4.28 -14.77 -1.39
N TYR A 176 -5.14 -13.76 -1.53
CA TYR A 176 -4.71 -12.38 -1.75
C TYR A 176 -3.97 -11.79 -0.55
N LEU A 177 -4.42 -12.04 0.68
CA LEU A 177 -3.77 -11.55 1.89
C LEU A 177 -2.38 -12.15 2.08
N ARG A 178 -2.21 -13.45 1.82
CA ARG A 178 -0.88 -14.09 1.84
C ARG A 178 0.05 -13.52 0.78
N ARG A 179 -0.45 -13.22 -0.41
CA ARG A 179 0.33 -12.53 -1.45
C ARG A 179 0.71 -11.11 -1.04
N ALA A 180 -0.20 -10.36 -0.42
CA ALA A 180 0.09 -9.01 0.10
C ALA A 180 1.23 -9.05 1.14
N ILE A 181 1.16 -9.99 2.08
CA ILE A 181 2.18 -10.20 3.11
C ILE A 181 3.52 -10.63 2.50
N ALA A 182 3.49 -11.48 1.48
CA ALA A 182 4.72 -11.90 0.78
C ALA A 182 5.36 -10.76 -0.02
N ALA A 183 4.55 -9.83 -0.55
CA ALA A 183 5.03 -8.65 -1.25
C ALA A 183 5.65 -7.61 -0.29
N ASP A 184 5.00 -7.36 0.85
CA ASP A 184 5.55 -6.55 1.94
C ASP A 184 4.97 -6.97 3.29
N GLY A 185 5.76 -7.66 4.10
CA GLY A 185 5.38 -8.12 5.44
C GLY A 185 5.13 -7.00 6.47
N ARG A 186 5.44 -5.74 6.13
CA ARG A 186 5.19 -4.58 6.99
C ARG A 186 3.75 -4.06 6.89
N TYR A 187 2.93 -4.63 5.98
CA TYR A 187 1.50 -4.33 5.89
C TYR A 187 0.74 -5.05 6.99
N THR A 188 0.79 -4.47 8.20
CA THR A 188 0.19 -5.03 9.41
C THR A 188 -1.32 -5.24 9.31
N ASN A 189 -2.03 -4.42 8.53
CA ASN A 189 -3.45 -4.61 8.28
C ASN A 189 -3.75 -5.91 7.50
N ALA A 190 -2.88 -6.32 6.56
CA ALA A 190 -3.03 -7.61 5.86
C ALA A 190 -2.92 -8.79 6.83
N HIS A 191 -1.94 -8.74 7.74
CA HIS A 191 -1.82 -9.72 8.82
C HIS A 191 -3.07 -9.76 9.72
N LEU A 192 -3.60 -8.60 10.07
CA LEU A 192 -4.77 -8.50 10.96
C LEU A 192 -6.05 -9.05 10.31
N ILE A 193 -6.30 -8.73 9.03
CA ILE A 193 -7.44 -9.27 8.29
C ILE A 193 -7.31 -10.79 8.15
N LEU A 194 -6.10 -11.29 7.82
CA LEU A 194 -5.85 -12.71 7.72
C LEU A 194 -6.02 -13.42 9.06
N ALA A 195 -5.55 -12.83 10.16
CA ALA A 195 -5.74 -13.39 11.49
C ALA A 195 -7.23 -13.54 11.86
N ARG A 196 -8.06 -12.51 11.57
CA ARG A 196 -9.53 -12.59 11.78
C ARG A 196 -10.17 -13.73 10.96
N LEU A 197 -9.76 -13.87 9.71
CA LEU A 197 -10.24 -14.93 8.83
C LEU A 197 -9.87 -16.31 9.39
N LEU A 198 -8.62 -16.50 9.82
CA LEU A 198 -8.13 -17.75 10.40
C LEU A 198 -8.82 -18.09 11.73
N ILE A 199 -9.09 -17.08 12.57
CA ILE A 199 -9.89 -17.25 13.80
C ILE A 199 -11.28 -17.78 13.47
N LYS A 200 -11.95 -17.16 12.49
CA LYS A 200 -13.28 -17.60 12.03
C LYS A 200 -13.28 -19.05 11.53
N GLN A 201 -12.17 -19.50 10.96
CA GLN A 201 -11.96 -20.88 10.48
C GLN A 201 -11.51 -21.86 11.58
N GLY A 202 -11.32 -21.42 12.82
CA GLY A 202 -10.80 -22.25 13.91
C GLY A 202 -9.30 -22.53 13.84
N ARG A 203 -8.56 -21.86 12.97
CA ARG A 203 -7.09 -22.00 12.77
C ARG A 203 -6.30 -21.09 13.68
N SER A 204 -6.56 -21.23 15.00
CA SER A 204 -6.04 -20.31 16.03
C SER A 204 -4.52 -20.22 16.09
N GLY A 205 -3.80 -21.33 15.83
CA GLY A 205 -2.34 -21.35 15.83
C GLY A 205 -1.74 -20.47 14.72
N GLU A 206 -2.31 -20.54 13.51
CA GLU A 206 -1.86 -19.69 12.40
C GLU A 206 -2.27 -18.22 12.63
N ALA A 207 -3.49 -17.99 13.13
CA ALA A 207 -3.96 -16.65 13.48
C ALA A 207 -3.01 -15.97 14.46
N ARG A 208 -2.57 -16.70 15.49
CA ARG A 208 -1.61 -16.20 16.47
C ARG A 208 -0.32 -15.71 15.83
N ALA A 209 0.26 -16.49 14.92
CA ALA A 209 1.50 -16.09 14.23
C ALA A 209 1.36 -14.75 13.48
N HIS A 210 0.20 -14.52 12.85
CA HIS A 210 -0.07 -13.24 12.19
C HIS A 210 -0.31 -12.09 13.17
N LEU A 211 -0.96 -12.33 14.31
CA LEU A 211 -1.12 -11.32 15.38
C LEU A 211 0.23 -10.95 16.00
N ASP A 212 1.08 -11.95 16.26
CA ASP A 212 2.45 -11.71 16.74
C ASP A 212 3.26 -10.88 15.74
N ALA A 213 3.12 -11.13 14.44
CA ALA A 213 3.77 -10.32 13.39
C ALA A 213 3.31 -8.85 13.42
N VAL A 214 2.02 -8.57 13.68
CA VAL A 214 1.52 -7.19 13.88
C VAL A 214 2.17 -6.52 15.07
N LEU A 215 2.39 -7.25 16.16
CA LEU A 215 2.95 -6.71 17.41
C LEU A 215 4.46 -6.50 17.36
N GLN A 216 5.17 -7.33 16.59
CA GLN A 216 6.64 -7.37 16.55
C GLN A 216 7.24 -6.57 15.39
N VAL A 217 6.41 -6.01 14.49
CA VAL A 217 6.92 -5.22 13.37
C VAL A 217 7.68 -3.99 13.87
N GLU A 218 8.92 -3.83 13.42
CA GLU A 218 9.76 -2.69 13.81
C GLU A 218 9.35 -1.40 13.06
N HIS A 219 9.05 -1.54 11.76
CA HIS A 219 8.75 -0.43 10.86
C HIS A 219 7.45 -0.72 10.09
N PRO A 220 6.27 -0.54 10.71
CA PRO A 220 4.99 -0.77 10.03
C PRO A 220 4.81 0.23 8.89
N HIS A 221 4.22 -0.24 7.78
CA HIS A 221 3.99 0.59 6.60
C HIS A 221 3.12 1.83 6.90
N TYR A 222 2.14 1.68 7.81
CA TYR A 222 1.29 2.78 8.30
C TYR A 222 1.48 2.95 9.81
N PRO A 223 2.52 3.65 10.28
CA PRO A 223 2.89 3.68 11.70
C PRO A 223 1.85 4.34 12.59
N TYR A 224 1.14 5.38 12.10
CA TYR A 224 0.07 6.03 12.86
C TYR A 224 -1.16 5.14 13.03
N ALA A 225 -1.66 4.56 11.93
CA ALA A 225 -2.76 3.61 11.96
C ALA A 225 -2.41 2.35 12.75
N TRP A 226 -1.16 1.87 12.65
CA TRP A 226 -0.67 0.75 13.44
C TRP A 226 -0.76 1.03 14.92
N LYS A 227 -0.25 2.18 15.37
CA LYS A 227 -0.28 2.57 16.79
C LYS A 227 -1.69 2.73 17.33
N ARG A 228 -2.59 3.35 16.57
CA ARG A 228 -3.94 3.71 17.03
C ARG A 228 -4.98 2.63 16.83
N ARG A 229 -4.83 1.78 15.82
CA ARG A 229 -5.88 0.82 15.40
C ARG A 229 -5.40 -0.62 15.39
N PHE A 230 -4.32 -0.92 14.64
CA PHE A 230 -3.99 -2.32 14.34
C PHE A 230 -3.34 -3.03 15.52
N ARG A 231 -2.41 -2.39 16.22
CA ARG A 231 -1.77 -2.96 17.40
C ARG A 231 -2.75 -3.24 18.55
N PRO A 232 -3.60 -2.28 18.99
CA PRO A 232 -4.58 -2.53 20.04
C PRO A 232 -5.55 -3.65 19.68
N GLU A 233 -5.93 -3.75 18.42
CA GLU A 233 -6.80 -4.83 17.97
C GLU A 233 -6.10 -6.19 17.98
N ALA A 234 -4.84 -6.27 17.52
CA ALA A 234 -4.06 -7.49 17.58
C ALA A 234 -3.88 -7.98 19.03
N GLU A 235 -3.58 -7.07 19.97
CA GLU A 235 -3.50 -7.37 21.41
C GLU A 235 -4.83 -7.93 21.94
N ARG A 236 -5.95 -7.32 21.59
CA ARG A 236 -7.29 -7.77 21.97
C ARG A 236 -7.62 -9.17 21.45
N LEU A 237 -7.35 -9.42 20.16
CA LEU A 237 -7.58 -10.72 19.53
C LEU A 237 -6.69 -11.81 20.12
N LEU A 238 -5.42 -11.50 20.36
CA LEU A 238 -4.46 -12.44 20.96
C LEU A 238 -4.91 -12.82 22.39
N LYS A 239 -5.33 -11.85 23.19
CA LYS A 239 -5.87 -12.10 24.54
C LYS A 239 -7.10 -13.01 24.47
N ALA A 240 -8.02 -12.80 23.54
CA ALA A 240 -9.19 -13.64 23.36
C ALA A 240 -8.84 -15.08 22.98
N LEU A 241 -7.83 -15.29 22.12
CA LEU A 241 -7.34 -16.63 21.76
C LEU A 241 -6.67 -17.38 22.91
N LEU A 242 -6.09 -16.67 23.89
CA LEU A 242 -5.44 -17.29 25.04
C LEU A 242 -6.41 -17.65 26.16
N SER A 243 -7.65 -17.10 26.11
CA SER A 243 -8.71 -17.34 27.11
C SER A 243 -9.77 -18.33 26.64
N SER A 244 -9.70 -18.82 25.41
CA SER A 244 -10.58 -19.84 24.82
C SER A 244 -9.96 -21.22 24.88
#